data_2378539e9596c4ba5dc42a3e32097f6c
#
_entry.id   2378539e9596c4ba5dc42a3e32097f6c
#
_cell.length_a   1.000
_cell.length_b   1.000
_cell.length_c   1.000
_cell.angle_alpha   90.00
_cell.angle_beta   90.00
_cell.angle_gamma   90.00
#
_symmetry.space_group_name_H-M   'P 1'
#
loop_
_entity.id
_entity.type
_entity.pdbx_description
1 polymer ?
#
loop_
_entity_poly.entity_id
_entity_poly.type
_entity_poly.pdbx_seq_one_letter_code
_entity_poly.pdbx_strand_id
1 'polypeptide(L)'
;WVRGFDEVDLLYCDSVAHVGWIKDIVRRKSVYRVTDCLAGFQKTTPVALELEKELAGSVDLVVYAARSLEDYVKQLMPKSMAYLPNAVNYAHFGQQSCARPPEYDAIPGPIALYVGAMDVWFDYRLLDEAAARLPEISFVLIGPDALAKQRLRARPNLHLLGKREYRELPRYLQHADVGLIPFDVANHSELVRSIHPLKLYEYFACG
;
A
#
# COMPACT_ATOMS: atom_id res chain seq x y z
N TRP A 1 14.74 2.25 24.78
CA TRP A 1 15.53 1.02 24.88
C TRP A 1 14.62 -0.13 25.28
N VAL A 2 14.38 -1.06 24.36
CA VAL A 2 13.73 -2.34 24.67
C VAL A 2 14.85 -3.25 25.20
N ARG A 3 14.89 -3.46 26.50
CA ARG A 3 15.84 -4.40 27.12
C ARG A 3 15.49 -5.82 26.64
N GLY A 4 16.49 -6.59 26.18
CA GLY A 4 16.35 -8.02 25.87
C GLY A 4 16.61 -8.43 24.42
N PHE A 5 17.11 -7.52 23.57
CA PHE A 5 17.53 -7.84 22.19
C PHE A 5 19.02 -7.58 21.99
N ASP A 6 19.85 -8.17 22.88
CA ASP A 6 21.30 -8.02 22.78
C ASP A 6 21.85 -8.79 21.57
N GLU A 7 21.16 -9.87 21.14
CA GLU A 7 21.47 -10.64 19.94
C GLU A 7 20.17 -11.16 19.29
N VAL A 8 20.08 -11.10 17.95
CA VAL A 8 18.95 -11.63 17.16
C VAL A 8 19.46 -12.48 15.99
N ASP A 9 18.73 -13.52 15.65
CA ASP A 9 19.05 -14.34 14.48
C ASP A 9 18.86 -13.56 13.18
N LEU A 10 17.77 -12.80 13.08
CA LEU A 10 17.43 -12.00 11.92
C LEU A 10 16.96 -10.60 12.31
N LEU A 11 17.65 -9.59 11.79
CA LEU A 11 17.21 -8.20 11.85
C LEU A 11 16.54 -7.83 10.52
N TYR A 12 15.24 -7.55 10.55
CA TYR A 12 14.46 -7.13 9.39
C TYR A 12 14.14 -5.63 9.48
N CYS A 13 14.49 -4.89 8.43
CA CYS A 13 14.27 -3.46 8.30
C CYS A 13 13.37 -3.16 7.11
N ASP A 14 12.40 -2.27 7.29
CA ASP A 14 11.48 -1.78 6.25
C ASP A 14 11.43 -0.24 6.17
N SER A 15 12.32 0.41 6.92
CA SER A 15 12.40 1.88 6.97
C SER A 15 13.85 2.35 7.11
N VAL A 16 14.17 3.45 6.45
CA VAL A 16 15.47 4.15 6.58
C VAL A 16 15.74 4.64 8.00
N ALA A 17 14.70 4.85 8.80
CA ALA A 17 14.84 5.22 10.21
C ALA A 17 15.57 4.15 11.05
N HIS A 18 15.66 2.92 10.54
CA HIS A 18 16.32 1.80 11.24
C HIS A 18 17.85 1.79 11.07
N VAL A 19 18.42 2.68 10.28
CA VAL A 19 19.89 2.76 10.06
C VAL A 19 20.68 2.80 11.36
N GLY A 20 20.24 3.61 12.34
CA GLY A 20 20.89 3.69 13.64
C GLY A 20 20.92 2.35 14.38
N TRP A 21 19.84 1.61 14.33
CA TRP A 21 19.70 0.33 15.05
C TRP A 21 20.56 -0.78 14.45
N ILE A 22 20.80 -0.73 13.15
CA ILE A 22 21.60 -1.75 12.47
C ILE A 22 23.03 -1.81 13.03
N LYS A 23 23.57 -0.70 13.54
CA LYS A 23 24.91 -0.62 14.11
C LYS A 23 24.97 -1.16 15.54
N ASP A 24 23.87 -1.07 16.28
CA ASP A 24 23.81 -1.33 17.70
C ASP A 24 23.31 -2.74 18.05
N ILE A 25 22.58 -3.40 17.11
CA ILE A 25 22.00 -4.73 17.36
C ILE A 25 22.95 -5.81 16.81
N VAL A 26 23.43 -6.69 17.70
CA VAL A 26 24.17 -7.89 17.32
C VAL A 26 23.21 -8.85 16.61
N ARG A 27 23.57 -9.33 15.42
CA ARG A 27 22.71 -10.14 14.59
C ARG A 27 23.48 -11.14 13.77
N ARG A 28 22.86 -12.27 13.47
CA ARG A 28 23.45 -13.27 12.57
C ARG A 28 23.22 -12.90 11.11
N LYS A 29 22.02 -12.38 10.76
CA LYS A 29 21.63 -11.93 9.43
C LYS A 29 20.81 -10.66 9.50
N SER A 30 20.84 -9.89 8.41
CA SER A 30 20.06 -8.66 8.27
C SER A 30 19.46 -8.53 6.87
N VAL A 31 18.21 -8.08 6.82
CA VAL A 31 17.45 -7.86 5.59
C VAL A 31 16.86 -6.46 5.60
N TYR A 32 16.99 -5.74 4.49
CA TYR A 32 16.24 -4.52 4.23
C TYR A 32 15.22 -4.78 3.12
N ARG A 33 13.96 -4.39 3.33
CA ARG A 33 12.89 -4.50 2.34
C ARG A 33 12.60 -3.15 1.72
N VAL A 34 12.76 -3.07 0.39
CA VAL A 34 12.35 -1.94 -0.44
C VAL A 34 10.97 -2.25 -1.01
N THR A 35 9.95 -1.49 -0.58
CA THR A 35 8.56 -1.64 -1.04
C THR A 35 8.22 -0.65 -2.14
N ASP A 36 8.86 0.52 -2.13
CA ASP A 36 8.58 1.63 -3.03
C ASP A 36 9.88 2.37 -3.37
N CYS A 37 9.89 3.15 -4.45
CA CYS A 37 10.98 4.07 -4.77
C CYS A 37 10.91 5.29 -3.83
N LEU A 38 11.81 5.33 -2.83
CA LEU A 38 11.83 6.45 -1.86
C LEU A 38 12.00 7.81 -2.55
N ALA A 39 12.79 7.86 -3.62
CA ALA A 39 12.99 9.08 -4.41
C ALA A 39 11.71 9.60 -5.10
N GLY A 40 10.71 8.75 -5.30
CA GLY A 40 9.42 9.12 -5.91
C GLY A 40 8.48 9.89 -4.97
N PHE A 41 8.75 9.93 -3.66
CA PHE A 41 7.91 10.66 -2.71
C PHE A 41 8.34 12.12 -2.60
N GLN A 42 7.39 13.05 -2.77
CA GLN A 42 7.63 14.51 -2.74
C GLN A 42 8.27 15.03 -1.43
N LYS A 43 8.05 14.33 -0.32
CA LYS A 43 8.59 14.72 1.01
C LYS A 43 9.94 14.08 1.32
N THR A 44 10.50 13.30 0.41
CA THR A 44 11.80 12.66 0.64
C THR A 44 12.91 13.71 0.61
N THR A 45 13.73 13.67 1.63
CA THR A 45 14.89 14.56 1.75
C THR A 45 16.15 13.90 1.19
N PRO A 46 17.16 14.66 0.72
CA PRO A 46 18.45 14.11 0.32
C PRO A 46 19.08 13.24 1.41
N VAL A 47 18.94 13.64 2.69
CA VAL A 47 19.42 12.86 3.83
C VAL A 47 18.75 11.48 3.90
N ALA A 48 17.45 11.38 3.63
CA ALA A 48 16.75 10.09 3.64
C ALA A 48 17.27 9.15 2.53
N LEU A 49 17.63 9.68 1.35
CA LEU A 49 18.21 8.88 0.26
C LEU A 49 19.61 8.38 0.60
N GLU A 50 20.43 9.20 1.24
CA GLU A 50 21.75 8.77 1.71
C GLU A 50 21.63 7.70 2.81
N LEU A 51 20.70 7.86 3.75
CA LEU A 51 20.43 6.86 4.78
C LEU A 51 19.93 5.54 4.16
N GLU A 52 19.12 5.59 3.11
CA GLU A 52 18.67 4.38 2.41
C GLU A 52 19.84 3.64 1.77
N LYS A 53 20.74 4.36 1.13
CA LYS A 53 21.94 3.79 0.53
C LYS A 53 22.88 3.19 1.60
N GLU A 54 23.06 3.88 2.73
CA GLU A 54 23.81 3.37 3.88
C GLU A 54 23.17 2.08 4.42
N LEU A 55 21.83 2.06 4.58
CA LEU A 55 21.09 0.90 5.04
C LEU A 55 21.28 -0.29 4.08
N ALA A 56 21.06 -0.07 2.78
CA ALA A 56 21.20 -1.10 1.76
C ALA A 56 22.59 -1.70 1.72
N GLY A 57 23.66 -0.89 1.86
CA GLY A 57 25.05 -1.36 1.92
C GLY A 57 25.43 -2.04 3.24
N SER A 58 24.67 -1.80 4.32
CA SER A 58 24.96 -2.32 5.66
C SER A 58 24.36 -3.72 5.91
N VAL A 59 23.25 -4.06 5.25
CA VAL A 59 22.57 -5.35 5.41
C VAL A 59 23.21 -6.48 4.59
N ASP A 60 22.89 -7.72 4.95
CA ASP A 60 23.32 -8.91 4.18
C ASP A 60 22.53 -9.07 2.88
N LEU A 61 21.24 -8.73 2.88
CA LEU A 61 20.33 -8.88 1.76
C LEU A 61 19.36 -7.70 1.67
N VAL A 62 19.20 -7.15 0.46
CA VAL A 62 18.08 -6.27 0.13
C VAL A 62 17.04 -7.07 -0.63
N VAL A 63 15.77 -7.05 -0.16
CA VAL A 63 14.65 -7.62 -0.92
C VAL A 63 13.80 -6.49 -1.46
N TYR A 64 13.27 -6.65 -2.68
CA TYR A 64 12.43 -5.62 -3.32
C TYR A 64 11.11 -6.19 -3.82
N ALA A 65 10.03 -5.40 -3.65
CA ALA A 65 8.66 -5.86 -3.80
C ALA A 65 8.13 -5.83 -5.24
N ALA A 66 8.74 -5.06 -6.14
CA ALA A 66 8.32 -4.91 -7.53
C ALA A 66 9.52 -5.07 -8.48
N ARG A 67 9.32 -5.72 -9.64
CA ARG A 67 10.38 -5.85 -10.66
C ARG A 67 10.86 -4.49 -11.18
N SER A 68 9.97 -3.50 -11.21
CA SER A 68 10.28 -2.11 -11.55
C SER A 68 11.24 -1.42 -10.59
N LEU A 69 11.44 -1.95 -9.37
CA LEU A 69 12.40 -1.45 -8.39
C LEU A 69 13.81 -2.02 -8.56
N GLU A 70 14.01 -2.99 -9.46
CA GLU A 70 15.30 -3.67 -9.59
C GLU A 70 16.45 -2.71 -9.88
N ASP A 71 16.28 -1.80 -10.83
CA ASP A 71 17.35 -0.84 -11.20
C ASP A 71 17.54 0.24 -10.12
N TYR A 72 16.47 0.63 -9.43
CA TYR A 72 16.56 1.50 -8.27
C TYR A 72 17.39 0.85 -7.16
N VAL A 73 17.10 -0.42 -6.82
CA VAL A 73 17.83 -1.16 -5.79
C VAL A 73 19.30 -1.38 -6.16
N LYS A 74 19.64 -1.63 -7.44
CA LYS A 74 21.02 -1.70 -7.91
C LYS A 74 21.80 -0.40 -7.62
N GLN A 75 21.16 0.77 -7.75
CA GLN A 75 21.78 2.07 -7.48
C GLN A 75 22.09 2.28 -5.98
N LEU A 76 21.40 1.57 -5.09
CA LEU A 76 21.71 1.55 -3.65
C LEU A 76 22.96 0.73 -3.33
N MET A 77 23.55 0.01 -4.29
CA MET A 77 24.76 -0.80 -4.16
C MET A 77 24.69 -1.83 -3.02
N PRO A 78 23.64 -2.68 -2.94
CA PRO A 78 23.54 -3.70 -1.92
C PRO A 78 24.60 -4.80 -2.09
N LYS A 79 24.97 -5.48 -0.99
CA LYS A 79 25.87 -6.66 -1.04
C LYS A 79 25.22 -7.83 -1.78
N SER A 80 23.93 -8.00 -1.62
CA SER A 80 23.09 -8.99 -2.28
C SER A 80 21.67 -8.47 -2.40
N MET A 81 20.96 -8.86 -3.45
CA MET A 81 19.57 -8.46 -3.66
C MET A 81 18.73 -9.61 -4.21
N ALA A 82 17.43 -9.61 -3.86
CA ALA A 82 16.49 -10.61 -4.34
C ALA A 82 15.08 -10.00 -4.53
N TYR A 83 14.40 -10.46 -5.58
CA TYR A 83 12.99 -10.13 -5.79
C TYR A 83 12.11 -10.96 -4.86
N LEU A 84 11.30 -10.27 -4.03
CA LEU A 84 10.31 -10.88 -3.15
C LEU A 84 9.02 -10.06 -3.25
N PRO A 85 8.06 -10.49 -4.08
CA PRO A 85 6.83 -9.73 -4.30
C PRO A 85 5.99 -9.60 -3.04
N ASN A 86 5.08 -8.63 -3.06
CA ASN A 86 4.01 -8.56 -2.09
C ASN A 86 3.14 -9.82 -2.19
N ALA A 87 2.48 -10.16 -1.09
CA ALA A 87 1.57 -11.29 -1.00
C ALA A 87 0.35 -10.90 -0.16
N VAL A 88 -0.63 -11.77 -0.09
CA VAL A 88 -1.87 -11.60 0.68
C VAL A 88 -2.01 -12.72 1.71
N ASN A 89 -2.62 -12.41 2.83
CA ASN A 89 -3.10 -13.43 3.75
C ASN A 89 -4.35 -14.09 3.16
N TYR A 90 -4.14 -15.14 2.34
CA TYR A 90 -5.23 -15.83 1.66
C TYR A 90 -6.23 -16.46 2.64
N ALA A 91 -5.77 -16.96 3.79
CA ALA A 91 -6.67 -17.49 4.81
C ALA A 91 -7.65 -16.44 5.36
N HIS A 92 -7.24 -15.16 5.33
CA HIS A 92 -8.08 -14.05 5.77
C HIS A 92 -9.02 -13.55 4.66
N PHE A 93 -8.51 -13.30 3.45
CA PHE A 93 -9.29 -12.72 2.36
C PHE A 93 -10.06 -13.74 1.52
N GLY A 94 -9.55 -14.96 1.37
CA GLY A 94 -10.17 -16.04 0.60
C GLY A 94 -11.21 -16.87 1.38
N GLN A 95 -11.77 -16.35 2.48
CA GLN A 95 -12.84 -17.00 3.22
C GLN A 95 -14.08 -17.18 2.33
N GLN A 96 -14.69 -18.37 2.36
CA GLN A 96 -15.72 -18.76 1.39
C GLN A 96 -17.05 -18.00 1.47
N SER A 97 -17.34 -17.31 2.54
CA SER A 97 -18.57 -16.50 2.63
C SER A 97 -18.50 -15.56 3.82
N CYS A 98 -18.43 -14.26 3.56
CA CYS A 98 -18.65 -13.24 4.57
C CYS A 98 -20.09 -12.72 4.49
N ALA A 99 -20.68 -12.38 5.64
CA ALA A 99 -21.96 -11.69 5.66
C ALA A 99 -21.86 -10.33 4.96
N ARG A 100 -22.87 -9.95 4.17
CA ARG A 100 -22.94 -8.64 3.51
C ARG A 100 -22.83 -7.52 4.55
N PRO A 101 -22.04 -6.47 4.30
CA PRO A 101 -21.97 -5.32 5.19
C PRO A 101 -23.33 -4.62 5.30
N PRO A 102 -23.82 -4.29 6.51
CA PRO A 102 -25.10 -3.60 6.65
C PRO A 102 -25.17 -2.26 5.90
N GLU A 103 -24.05 -1.57 5.77
CA GLU A 103 -23.98 -0.31 5.03
C GLU A 103 -24.34 -0.48 3.54
N TYR A 104 -24.13 -1.67 2.98
CA TYR A 104 -24.46 -1.97 1.59
C TYR A 104 -25.97 -2.15 1.34
N ASP A 105 -26.77 -2.31 2.39
CA ASP A 105 -28.24 -2.43 2.25
C ASP A 105 -28.86 -1.13 1.72
N ALA A 106 -28.24 0.02 2.06
CA ALA A 106 -28.66 1.33 1.59
C ALA A 106 -27.90 1.83 0.35
N ILE A 107 -26.94 1.05 -0.16
CA ILE A 107 -26.14 1.42 -1.32
C ILE A 107 -26.59 0.56 -2.52
N PRO A 108 -27.19 1.18 -3.57
CA PRO A 108 -27.58 0.43 -4.76
C PRO A 108 -26.35 -0.11 -5.50
N GLY A 109 -26.49 -1.32 -6.06
CA GLY A 109 -25.48 -1.91 -6.96
C GLY A 109 -25.61 -1.40 -8.41
N PRO A 110 -24.56 -1.65 -9.23
CA PRO A 110 -23.29 -2.29 -8.89
C PRO A 110 -22.37 -1.41 -8.07
N ILE A 111 -21.49 -2.06 -7.27
CA ILE A 111 -20.57 -1.40 -6.34
C ILE A 111 -19.14 -1.45 -6.87
N ALA A 112 -18.55 -0.29 -7.11
CA ALA A 112 -17.12 -0.11 -7.40
C ALA A 112 -16.39 0.32 -6.12
N LEU A 113 -15.57 -0.57 -5.55
CA LEU A 113 -14.96 -0.41 -4.22
C LEU A 113 -13.49 -0.04 -4.29
N TYR A 114 -13.09 0.95 -3.52
CA TYR A 114 -11.70 1.23 -3.18
C TYR A 114 -11.45 1.00 -1.70
N VAL A 115 -10.37 0.28 -1.36
CA VAL A 115 -9.88 0.12 0.01
C VAL A 115 -8.45 0.61 0.11
N GLY A 116 -8.18 1.59 0.97
CA GLY A 116 -6.83 2.09 1.21
C GLY A 116 -6.77 3.56 1.60
N ALA A 117 -5.55 4.06 1.77
CA ALA A 117 -5.33 5.48 2.01
C ALA A 117 -5.63 6.30 0.74
N MET A 118 -6.46 7.32 0.89
CA MET A 118 -6.76 8.32 -0.13
C MET A 118 -5.83 9.51 0.10
N ASP A 119 -4.60 9.40 -0.38
CA ASP A 119 -3.55 10.43 -0.21
C ASP A 119 -3.25 11.10 -1.56
N VAL A 120 -2.10 11.78 -1.68
CA VAL A 120 -1.71 12.59 -2.85
C VAL A 120 -1.62 11.78 -4.14
N TRP A 121 -1.31 10.50 -4.07
CA TRP A 121 -1.25 9.59 -5.23
C TRP A 121 -2.60 9.05 -5.72
N PHE A 122 -3.71 9.39 -5.02
CA PHE A 122 -5.06 9.01 -5.41
C PHE A 122 -5.61 9.99 -6.45
N ASP A 123 -6.09 9.49 -7.59
CA ASP A 123 -6.67 10.33 -8.65
C ASP A 123 -8.11 10.71 -8.31
N TYR A 124 -8.25 11.79 -7.55
CA TYR A 124 -9.54 12.36 -7.18
C TYR A 124 -10.34 12.86 -8.37
N ARG A 125 -9.65 13.39 -9.41
CA ARG A 125 -10.30 13.91 -10.60
C ARG A 125 -10.93 12.78 -11.42
N LEU A 126 -10.17 11.70 -11.64
CA LEU A 126 -10.66 10.52 -12.33
C LEU A 126 -11.90 9.96 -11.64
N LEU A 127 -11.86 9.84 -10.30
CA LEU A 127 -12.98 9.30 -9.54
C LEU A 127 -14.21 10.22 -9.59
N ASP A 128 -14.03 11.55 -9.44
CA ASP A 128 -15.13 12.51 -9.51
C ASP A 128 -15.79 12.53 -10.90
N GLU A 129 -14.97 12.44 -11.97
CA GLU A 129 -15.46 12.33 -13.35
C GLU A 129 -16.18 11.00 -13.61
N ALA A 130 -15.64 9.88 -13.12
CA ALA A 130 -16.27 8.57 -13.25
C ALA A 130 -17.64 8.54 -12.53
N ALA A 131 -17.71 9.03 -11.28
CA ALA A 131 -18.96 9.10 -10.54
C ALA A 131 -20.00 10.02 -11.20
N ALA A 132 -19.56 11.07 -11.90
CA ALA A 132 -20.45 11.94 -12.64
C ALA A 132 -21.03 11.30 -13.91
N ARG A 133 -20.22 10.46 -14.59
CA ARG A 133 -20.58 9.84 -15.87
C ARG A 133 -21.35 8.53 -15.73
N LEU A 134 -21.22 7.88 -14.56
CA LEU A 134 -21.77 6.55 -14.28
C LEU A 134 -22.66 6.63 -13.03
N PRO A 135 -23.80 7.35 -13.09
CA PRO A 135 -24.67 7.56 -11.92
C PRO A 135 -25.32 6.27 -11.43
N GLU A 136 -25.37 5.23 -12.25
CA GLU A 136 -25.90 3.90 -11.93
C GLU A 136 -24.91 3.04 -11.12
N ILE A 137 -23.63 3.43 -11.04
CA ILE A 137 -22.61 2.72 -10.27
C ILE A 137 -22.39 3.44 -8.94
N SER A 138 -22.42 2.70 -7.85
CA SER A 138 -22.07 3.20 -6.52
C SER A 138 -20.57 3.09 -6.26
N PHE A 139 -19.90 4.22 -6.11
CA PHE A 139 -18.48 4.29 -5.77
C PHE A 139 -18.32 4.30 -4.25
N VAL A 140 -17.80 3.23 -3.69
CA VAL A 140 -17.60 3.07 -2.24
C VAL A 140 -16.11 3.19 -1.90
N LEU A 141 -15.78 4.09 -0.99
CA LEU A 141 -14.39 4.34 -0.58
C LEU A 141 -14.23 4.04 0.91
N ILE A 142 -13.28 3.14 1.23
CA ILE A 142 -12.94 2.72 2.59
C ILE A 142 -11.48 3.10 2.88
N GLY A 143 -11.29 3.88 3.95
CA GLY A 143 -9.97 4.33 4.40
C GLY A 143 -10.00 5.69 5.06
N PRO A 144 -8.84 6.26 5.44
CA PRO A 144 -8.77 7.64 5.92
C PRO A 144 -9.28 8.60 4.84
N ASP A 145 -10.35 9.35 5.12
CA ASP A 145 -11.14 10.07 4.12
C ASP A 145 -11.06 11.61 4.22
N ALA A 146 -10.17 12.13 5.06
CA ALA A 146 -10.06 13.57 5.28
C ALA A 146 -9.77 14.37 3.99
N LEU A 147 -8.85 13.90 3.14
CA LEU A 147 -8.56 14.51 1.84
C LEU A 147 -9.69 14.25 0.84
N ALA A 148 -10.30 13.08 0.85
CA ALA A 148 -11.40 12.74 -0.03
C ALA A 148 -12.59 13.67 0.19
N LYS A 149 -12.95 13.97 1.44
CA LYS A 149 -14.00 14.92 1.81
C LYS A 149 -13.73 16.35 1.33
N GLN A 150 -12.47 16.72 1.16
CA GLN A 150 -12.08 18.06 0.68
C GLN A 150 -12.05 18.14 -0.85
N ARG A 151 -11.68 17.04 -1.53
CA ARG A 151 -11.38 17.02 -2.96
C ARG A 151 -12.48 16.45 -3.84
N LEU A 152 -13.31 15.55 -3.30
CA LEU A 152 -14.43 14.95 -4.03
C LEU A 152 -15.70 15.77 -3.83
N ARG A 153 -16.49 15.91 -4.88
CA ARG A 153 -17.82 16.51 -4.80
C ARG A 153 -18.81 15.52 -4.20
N ALA A 154 -19.69 16.01 -3.34
CA ALA A 154 -20.79 15.18 -2.84
C ALA A 154 -21.71 14.74 -4.00
N ARG A 155 -21.95 13.43 -4.10
CA ARG A 155 -22.81 12.82 -5.13
C ARG A 155 -23.65 11.70 -4.50
N PRO A 156 -24.85 11.45 -4.99
CA PRO A 156 -25.72 10.36 -4.47
C PRO A 156 -25.08 8.97 -4.57
N ASN A 157 -24.20 8.75 -5.57
CA ASN A 157 -23.54 7.49 -5.85
C ASN A 157 -22.07 7.45 -5.35
N LEU A 158 -21.65 8.38 -4.50
CA LEU A 158 -20.29 8.40 -3.92
C LEU A 158 -20.39 8.28 -2.40
N HIS A 159 -19.90 7.16 -1.87
CA HIS A 159 -20.03 6.78 -0.47
C HIS A 159 -18.68 6.69 0.22
N LEU A 160 -18.41 7.59 1.17
CA LEU A 160 -17.21 7.58 2.00
C LEU A 160 -17.54 6.87 3.32
N LEU A 161 -17.11 5.61 3.47
CA LEU A 161 -17.42 4.82 4.67
C LEU A 161 -16.40 5.02 5.79
N GLY A 162 -15.32 5.79 5.54
CA GLY A 162 -14.25 5.97 6.52
C GLY A 162 -13.41 4.71 6.74
N LYS A 163 -12.56 4.75 7.76
CA LYS A 163 -11.67 3.62 8.09
C LYS A 163 -12.49 2.44 8.63
N ARG A 164 -12.11 1.23 8.22
CA ARG A 164 -12.62 -0.05 8.74
C ARG A 164 -11.46 -0.87 9.31
N GLU A 165 -11.78 -1.75 10.24
CA GLU A 165 -10.80 -2.70 10.78
C GLU A 165 -10.39 -3.71 9.70
N TYR A 166 -9.10 -4.09 9.69
CA TYR A 166 -8.55 -5.02 8.70
C TYR A 166 -9.35 -6.34 8.63
N ARG A 167 -9.79 -6.84 9.79
CA ARG A 167 -10.60 -8.07 9.89
C ARG A 167 -11.96 -7.97 9.20
N GLU A 168 -12.47 -6.77 8.95
CA GLU A 168 -13.77 -6.55 8.34
C GLU A 168 -13.69 -6.40 6.81
N LEU A 169 -12.50 -6.13 6.27
CA LEU A 169 -12.32 -5.83 4.85
C LEU A 169 -12.82 -6.94 3.91
N PRO A 170 -12.63 -8.25 4.21
CA PRO A 170 -13.11 -9.30 3.31
C PRO A 170 -14.60 -9.20 2.98
N ARG A 171 -15.46 -8.86 3.94
CA ARG A 171 -16.90 -8.76 3.70
C ARG A 171 -17.28 -7.62 2.74
N TYR A 172 -16.54 -6.49 2.77
CA TYR A 172 -16.77 -5.41 1.81
C TYR A 172 -16.28 -5.79 0.41
N LEU A 173 -15.15 -6.46 0.31
CA LEU A 173 -14.55 -6.88 -0.95
C LEU A 173 -15.39 -7.95 -1.65
N GLN A 174 -15.85 -8.98 -0.92
CA GLN A 174 -16.65 -10.08 -1.47
C GLN A 174 -18.04 -9.65 -1.95
N HIS A 175 -18.53 -8.51 -1.52
CA HIS A 175 -19.84 -7.96 -1.92
C HIS A 175 -19.72 -6.71 -2.81
N ALA A 176 -18.55 -6.46 -3.37
CA ALA A 176 -18.31 -5.46 -4.39
C ALA A 176 -18.21 -6.12 -5.77
N ASP A 177 -18.62 -5.41 -6.81
CA ASP A 177 -18.60 -5.92 -8.20
C ASP A 177 -17.26 -5.61 -8.88
N VAL A 178 -16.60 -4.53 -8.48
CA VAL A 178 -15.32 -4.08 -9.06
C VAL A 178 -14.41 -3.49 -7.99
N GLY A 179 -13.16 -3.96 -7.93
CA GLY A 179 -12.10 -3.35 -7.13
C GLY A 179 -11.40 -2.21 -7.88
N LEU A 180 -11.24 -1.05 -7.24
CA LEU A 180 -10.63 0.13 -7.83
C LEU A 180 -9.20 0.37 -7.33
N ILE A 181 -8.32 0.82 -8.22
CA ILE A 181 -6.97 1.30 -7.88
C ILE A 181 -6.70 2.60 -8.67
N PRO A 182 -7.36 3.72 -8.34
CA PRO A 182 -7.27 4.97 -9.07
C PRO A 182 -6.01 5.76 -8.66
N PHE A 183 -4.85 5.37 -9.20
CA PHE A 183 -3.63 6.11 -8.99
C PHE A 183 -3.50 7.28 -9.97
N ASP A 184 -3.05 8.43 -9.47
CA ASP A 184 -2.72 9.61 -10.28
C ASP A 184 -1.39 9.41 -11.02
N VAL A 185 -1.46 8.69 -12.13
CA VAL A 185 -0.31 8.37 -12.98
C VAL A 185 0.28 9.64 -13.62
N ALA A 186 -0.58 10.64 -13.90
CA ALA A 186 -0.15 11.85 -14.60
C ALA A 186 0.81 12.70 -13.75
N ASN A 187 0.51 12.83 -12.44
CA ASN A 187 1.29 13.67 -11.53
C ASN A 187 2.30 12.91 -10.69
N HIS A 188 2.16 11.57 -10.58
CA HIS A 188 2.99 10.71 -9.72
C HIS A 188 3.54 9.49 -10.47
N SER A 189 3.93 9.66 -11.75
CA SER A 189 4.29 8.55 -12.65
C SER A 189 5.43 7.67 -12.10
N GLU A 190 6.49 8.24 -11.54
CA GLU A 190 7.62 7.48 -11.01
C GLU A 190 7.24 6.67 -9.78
N LEU A 191 6.50 7.28 -8.85
CA LEU A 191 5.99 6.58 -7.68
C LEU A 191 5.05 5.44 -8.09
N VAL A 192 4.05 5.74 -8.93
CA VAL A 192 3.05 4.76 -9.35
C VAL A 192 3.66 3.58 -10.11
N ARG A 193 4.68 3.81 -10.95
CA ARG A 193 5.40 2.72 -11.65
C ARG A 193 6.15 1.78 -10.71
N SER A 194 6.54 2.25 -9.53
CA SER A 194 7.26 1.46 -8.53
C SER A 194 6.32 0.75 -7.55
N ILE A 195 5.05 1.16 -7.46
CA ILE A 195 4.08 0.58 -6.54
C ILE A 195 3.67 -0.82 -7.01
N HIS A 196 3.71 -1.77 -6.09
CA HIS A 196 3.11 -3.10 -6.24
C HIS A 196 1.99 -3.24 -5.19
N PRO A 197 0.76 -2.79 -5.48
CA PRO A 197 -0.25 -2.55 -4.46
C PRO A 197 -0.76 -3.85 -3.83
N LEU A 198 -0.71 -3.93 -2.50
CA LEU A 198 -1.23 -5.06 -1.72
C LEU A 198 -2.71 -5.31 -2.00
N LYS A 199 -3.49 -4.23 -2.17
CA LYS A 199 -4.93 -4.30 -2.45
C LYS A 199 -5.28 -5.11 -3.71
N LEU A 200 -4.40 -5.17 -4.70
CA LEU A 200 -4.61 -6.01 -5.89
C LEU A 200 -4.70 -7.48 -5.52
N TYR A 201 -3.81 -7.94 -4.64
CA TYR A 201 -3.82 -9.32 -4.16
C TYR A 201 -5.01 -9.60 -3.23
N GLU A 202 -5.40 -8.61 -2.42
CA GLU A 202 -6.56 -8.69 -1.55
C GLU A 202 -7.86 -8.83 -2.37
N TYR A 203 -7.98 -8.04 -3.46
CA TYR A 203 -9.10 -8.11 -4.39
C TYR A 203 -9.16 -9.48 -5.07
N PHE A 204 -8.07 -9.96 -5.63
CA PHE A 204 -8.02 -11.29 -6.27
C PHE A 204 -8.27 -12.44 -5.28
N ALA A 205 -7.92 -12.29 -4.02
CA ALA A 205 -8.18 -13.31 -3.02
C ALA A 205 -9.66 -13.39 -2.62
N CYS A 206 -10.40 -12.30 -2.80
CA CYS A 206 -11.85 -12.25 -2.53
C CYS A 206 -12.71 -12.70 -3.73
N GLY A 207 -12.16 -12.86 -4.94
CA GLY A 207 -12.83 -13.21 -6.19
C GLY A 207 -12.89 -12.00 -7.08
#